data_8a29f5f5ad37dca967bc2e8cd17bdf9a
#
_entry.id   8a29f5f5ad37dca967bc2e8cd17bdf9a
#
_cell.length_a   1.000
_cell.length_b   1.000
_cell.length_c   1.000
_cell.angle_alpha   90.00
_cell.angle_beta   90.00
_cell.angle_gamma   90.00
#
_symmetry.space_group_name_H-M   'P 1'
#
loop_
_entity.id
_entity.type
_entity.pdbx_description
1 polymer ?
#
loop_
_entity_poly.entity_id
_entity_poly.type
_entity_poly.pdbx_seq_one_letter_code
_entity_poly.pdbx_strand_id
1 'polypeptide(L)'
;MHEFDYVFCQTISASRSPIYERAVQASFGVLNDYHAIREAGGNKTPFALRVQNTGNLFAAQALPAWDTLRQRRLGESPMKIRTRLERVVNANHGLVVTPDLYYMRNRGRKKGDRSISMMSAMLGTALDVKPVVHSHRGETTPVAKVRGFEQAAQKVFDTLALNVRAGGLMVPAVTLSYGGELDEMHAMPGYDALAATCRDHDVELVESMMGLTGIINIGKGALTAAYCKEGPLNLA
;
A
#
# COMPACT_ATOMS: atom_id res chain seq x y z
N MET A 1 -8.16 20.66 -13.95
CA MET A 1 -8.16 20.58 -15.44
C MET A 1 -7.42 21.72 -16.12
N HIS A 2 -7.44 22.93 -15.58
CA HIS A 2 -6.75 24.06 -16.21
C HIS A 2 -5.23 23.99 -16.10
N GLU A 3 -4.70 23.48 -15.01
CA GLU A 3 -3.26 23.53 -14.65
C GLU A 3 -2.48 22.30 -15.10
N PHE A 4 -3.15 21.16 -15.33
CA PHE A 4 -2.47 19.90 -15.61
C PHE A 4 -3.00 19.26 -16.88
N ASP A 5 -2.11 18.71 -17.70
CA ASP A 5 -2.45 17.99 -18.93
C ASP A 5 -2.69 16.49 -18.66
N TYR A 6 -2.17 15.96 -17.56
CA TYR A 6 -2.31 14.57 -17.20
C TYR A 6 -2.49 14.38 -15.69
N VAL A 7 -3.48 13.59 -15.30
CA VAL A 7 -3.79 13.26 -13.92
C VAL A 7 -3.85 11.74 -13.74
N PHE A 8 -3.10 11.22 -12.74
CA PHE A 8 -3.24 9.86 -12.24
C PHE A 8 -4.05 9.86 -10.95
N CYS A 9 -5.21 9.25 -10.96
CA CYS A 9 -6.04 9.00 -9.78
C CYS A 9 -5.80 7.57 -9.30
N GLN A 10 -4.96 7.40 -8.29
CA GLN A 10 -4.63 6.09 -7.74
C GLN A 10 -5.53 5.77 -6.55
N THR A 11 -6.25 4.66 -6.60
CA THR A 11 -7.25 4.29 -5.59
C THR A 11 -6.85 3.05 -4.83
N ILE A 12 -7.43 2.88 -3.65
CA ILE A 12 -7.42 1.62 -2.92
C ILE A 12 -7.93 0.46 -3.80
N SER A 13 -7.54 -0.77 -3.46
CA SER A 13 -8.02 -1.97 -4.13
C SER A 13 -9.53 -1.98 -4.34
N ALA A 14 -9.97 -2.23 -5.58
CA ALA A 14 -11.38 -2.36 -5.96
C ALA A 14 -12.09 -3.50 -5.20
N SER A 15 -11.37 -4.55 -4.81
CA SER A 15 -11.94 -5.65 -3.99
C SER A 15 -12.27 -5.22 -2.55
N ARG A 16 -11.83 -4.04 -2.11
CA ARG A 16 -11.97 -3.55 -0.73
C ARG A 16 -12.87 -2.34 -0.58
N SER A 17 -13.10 -1.60 -1.67
CA SER A 17 -13.88 -0.36 -1.65
C SER A 17 -14.45 -0.04 -3.02
N PRO A 18 -15.66 0.51 -3.11
CA PRO A 18 -16.24 0.99 -4.37
C PRO A 18 -15.58 2.30 -4.87
N ILE A 19 -14.53 2.80 -4.20
CA ILE A 19 -13.87 4.07 -4.58
C ILE A 19 -13.33 4.00 -6.00
N TYR A 20 -12.71 2.89 -6.41
CA TYR A 20 -12.21 2.72 -7.77
C TYR A 20 -13.33 2.89 -8.82
N GLU A 21 -14.42 2.15 -8.66
CA GLU A 21 -15.56 2.21 -9.59
C GLU A 21 -16.19 3.60 -9.65
N ARG A 22 -16.35 4.25 -8.49
CA ARG A 22 -16.88 5.61 -8.41
C ARG A 22 -15.93 6.64 -9.04
N ALA A 23 -14.62 6.49 -8.87
CA ALA A 23 -13.63 7.34 -9.51
C ALA A 23 -13.63 7.15 -11.03
N VAL A 24 -13.79 5.92 -11.51
CA VAL A 24 -13.96 5.63 -12.94
C VAL A 24 -15.24 6.29 -13.49
N GLN A 25 -16.38 6.15 -12.80
CA GLN A 25 -17.63 6.80 -13.20
C GLN A 25 -17.49 8.31 -13.26
N ALA A 26 -16.90 8.93 -12.21
CA ALA A 26 -16.65 10.37 -12.18
C ALA A 26 -15.71 10.83 -13.30
N SER A 27 -14.73 10.01 -13.69
CA SER A 27 -13.79 10.35 -14.76
C SER A 27 -14.47 10.53 -16.14
N PHE A 28 -15.56 9.84 -16.40
CA PHE A 28 -16.33 10.04 -17.65
C PHE A 28 -16.95 11.43 -17.72
N GLY A 29 -17.56 11.92 -16.61
CA GLY A 29 -18.07 13.28 -16.56
C GLY A 29 -16.97 14.32 -16.78
N VAL A 30 -15.85 14.17 -16.07
CA VAL A 30 -14.69 15.07 -16.22
C VAL A 30 -14.18 15.08 -17.65
N LEU A 31 -14.10 13.90 -18.33
CA LEU A 31 -13.61 13.78 -19.70
C LEU A 31 -14.62 14.29 -20.75
N ASN A 32 -15.92 14.30 -20.44
CA ASN A 32 -16.92 14.93 -21.31
C ASN A 32 -16.81 16.45 -21.32
N ASP A 33 -16.54 17.06 -20.15
CA ASP A 33 -16.62 18.51 -19.97
C ASP A 33 -15.30 19.24 -20.18
N TYR A 34 -14.16 18.51 -20.21
CA TYR A 34 -12.84 19.12 -20.14
C TYR A 34 -12.52 20.05 -21.33
N HIS A 35 -13.03 19.74 -22.53
CA HIS A 35 -12.77 20.56 -23.74
C HIS A 35 -13.28 21.98 -23.57
N ALA A 36 -14.57 22.11 -23.23
CA ALA A 36 -15.18 23.44 -23.03
C ALA A 36 -14.50 24.25 -21.92
N ILE A 37 -14.15 23.55 -20.81
CA ILE A 37 -13.49 24.19 -19.67
C ILE A 37 -12.08 24.67 -20.03
N ARG A 38 -11.30 23.88 -20.76
CA ARG A 38 -9.93 24.23 -21.16
C ARG A 38 -9.92 25.32 -22.23
N GLU A 39 -10.83 25.24 -23.20
CA GLU A 39 -10.96 26.23 -24.25
C GLU A 39 -11.34 27.60 -23.67
N ALA A 40 -12.31 27.65 -22.74
CA ALA A 40 -12.65 28.87 -22.01
C ALA A 40 -11.46 29.45 -21.21
N GLY A 41 -10.55 28.61 -20.72
CA GLY A 41 -9.29 28.98 -20.07
C GLY A 41 -8.12 29.27 -21.02
N GLY A 42 -8.35 29.25 -22.34
CA GLY A 42 -7.30 29.47 -23.34
C GLY A 42 -6.29 28.31 -23.52
N ASN A 43 -6.55 27.16 -22.91
CA ASN A 43 -5.67 25.98 -23.00
C ASN A 43 -6.22 24.98 -24.03
N LYS A 44 -5.47 24.78 -25.11
CA LYS A 44 -5.83 23.87 -26.21
C LYS A 44 -5.14 22.50 -26.16
N THR A 45 -4.30 22.26 -25.14
CA THR A 45 -3.60 20.96 -25.02
C THR A 45 -4.58 19.87 -24.59
N PRO A 46 -4.41 18.61 -25.04
CA PRO A 46 -5.23 17.50 -24.59
C PRO A 46 -5.11 17.28 -23.07
N PHE A 47 -6.19 16.88 -22.45
CA PHE A 47 -6.23 16.46 -21.05
C PHE A 47 -6.47 14.94 -20.96
N ALA A 48 -5.74 14.27 -20.08
CA ALA A 48 -5.94 12.86 -19.81
C ALA A 48 -6.07 12.61 -18.29
N LEU A 49 -7.12 11.91 -17.91
CA LEU A 49 -7.33 11.42 -16.55
C LEU A 49 -7.28 9.88 -16.57
N ARG A 50 -6.41 9.30 -15.74
CA ARG A 50 -6.30 7.86 -15.57
C ARG A 50 -6.61 7.47 -14.15
N VAL A 51 -7.65 6.65 -13.98
CA VAL A 51 -7.97 6.02 -12.69
C VAL A 51 -7.28 4.67 -12.65
N GLN A 52 -6.46 4.46 -11.61
CA GLN A 52 -5.67 3.26 -11.41
C GLN A 52 -6.07 2.56 -10.12
N ASN A 53 -6.55 1.32 -10.23
CA ASN A 53 -6.69 0.42 -9.09
C ASN A 53 -5.29 -0.03 -8.65
N THR A 54 -4.87 0.29 -7.41
CA THR A 54 -3.56 -0.13 -6.90
C THR A 54 -3.53 -1.61 -6.50
N GLY A 55 -4.69 -2.27 -6.44
CA GLY A 55 -4.79 -3.67 -6.02
C GLY A 55 -4.29 -3.93 -4.59
N ASN A 56 -4.09 -2.86 -3.79
CA ASN A 56 -3.50 -2.99 -2.46
C ASN A 56 -4.10 -2.00 -1.44
N LEU A 57 -3.56 -2.00 -0.21
CA LEU A 57 -4.09 -1.34 0.97
C LEU A 57 -2.97 -0.59 1.72
N PHE A 58 -3.35 0.39 2.54
CA PHE A 58 -2.49 1.08 3.51
C PHE A 58 -1.11 1.49 2.95
N ALA A 59 0.00 1.13 3.61
CA ALA A 59 1.35 1.46 3.19
C ALA A 59 1.65 1.05 1.73
N ALA A 60 1.05 -0.05 1.26
CA ALA A 60 1.26 -0.53 -0.10
C ALA A 60 0.65 0.38 -1.18
N GLN A 61 -0.27 1.29 -0.84
CA GLN A 61 -0.74 2.32 -1.78
C GLN A 61 0.28 3.43 -2.00
N ALA A 62 1.20 3.63 -1.08
CA ALA A 62 2.21 4.68 -1.18
C ALA A 62 3.26 4.38 -2.26
N LEU A 63 3.63 3.11 -2.47
CA LEU A 63 4.68 2.74 -3.45
C LEU A 63 4.33 3.13 -4.90
N PRO A 64 3.15 2.82 -5.44
CA PRO A 64 2.75 3.28 -6.77
C PRO A 64 2.74 4.81 -6.89
N ALA A 65 2.31 5.51 -5.84
CA ALA A 65 2.29 6.98 -5.83
C ALA A 65 3.72 7.54 -5.80
N TRP A 66 4.57 7.01 -4.92
CA TRP A 66 5.98 7.39 -4.80
C TRP A 66 6.73 7.17 -6.13
N ASP A 67 6.58 5.99 -6.75
CA ASP A 67 7.22 5.69 -8.03
C ASP A 67 6.70 6.60 -9.15
N THR A 68 5.41 6.89 -9.20
CA THR A 68 4.82 7.84 -10.16
C THR A 68 5.47 9.22 -10.04
N LEU A 69 5.62 9.75 -8.82
CA LEU A 69 6.28 11.02 -8.57
C LEU A 69 7.76 10.98 -8.95
N ARG A 70 8.46 9.88 -8.62
CA ARG A 70 9.85 9.67 -8.98
C ARG A 70 10.04 9.67 -10.50
N GLN A 71 9.22 8.89 -11.24
CA GLN A 71 9.29 8.86 -12.71
C GLN A 71 9.01 10.24 -13.32
N ARG A 72 8.06 10.97 -12.74
CA ARG A 72 7.77 12.36 -13.18
C ARG A 72 8.96 13.28 -12.97
N ARG A 73 9.67 13.18 -11.84
CA ARG A 73 10.90 13.95 -11.56
C ARG A 73 12.04 13.60 -12.49
N LEU A 74 12.12 12.36 -12.96
CA LEU A 74 13.07 11.89 -13.96
C LEU A 74 12.71 12.34 -15.39
N GLY A 75 11.61 13.07 -15.59
CA GLY A 75 11.18 13.56 -16.89
C GLY A 75 10.48 12.52 -17.77
N GLU A 76 10.09 11.37 -17.22
CA GLU A 76 9.41 10.34 -17.99
C GLU A 76 8.03 10.81 -18.48
N SER A 77 7.68 10.37 -19.69
CA SER A 77 6.38 10.71 -20.28
C SER A 77 5.23 10.05 -19.54
N PRO A 78 4.03 10.65 -19.52
CA PRO A 78 2.85 10.06 -18.89
C PRO A 78 2.54 8.64 -19.40
N MET A 79 2.80 8.34 -20.65
CA MET A 79 2.58 7.01 -21.23
C MET A 79 3.54 5.97 -20.62
N LYS A 80 4.81 6.30 -20.51
CA LYS A 80 5.82 5.43 -19.85
C LYS A 80 5.51 5.24 -18.37
N ILE A 81 5.10 6.31 -17.66
CA ILE A 81 4.67 6.24 -16.26
C ILE A 81 3.49 5.28 -16.12
N ARG A 82 2.49 5.37 -16.99
CA ARG A 82 1.34 4.47 -16.99
C ARG A 82 1.75 3.01 -17.14
N THR A 83 2.53 2.68 -18.16
CA THR A 83 2.99 1.30 -18.42
C THR A 83 3.79 0.76 -17.23
N ARG A 84 4.66 1.60 -16.65
CA ARG A 84 5.41 1.23 -15.46
C ARG A 84 4.51 1.02 -14.24
N LEU A 85 3.51 1.89 -14.03
CA LEU A 85 2.58 1.82 -12.93
C LEU A 85 1.78 0.49 -12.92
N GLU A 86 1.37 0.00 -14.10
CA GLU A 86 0.71 -1.30 -14.24
C GLU A 86 1.61 -2.45 -13.73
N ARG A 87 2.91 -2.42 -14.03
CA ARG A 87 3.88 -3.40 -13.53
C ARG A 87 4.12 -3.27 -12.02
N VAL A 88 4.29 -2.05 -11.53
CA VAL A 88 4.50 -1.77 -10.10
C VAL A 88 3.30 -2.26 -9.28
N VAL A 89 2.08 -2.00 -9.71
CA VAL A 89 0.86 -2.49 -9.03
C VAL A 89 0.84 -4.02 -8.94
N ASN A 90 1.25 -4.70 -9.99
CA ASN A 90 1.27 -6.17 -10.05
C ASN A 90 2.40 -6.82 -9.23
N ALA A 91 3.45 -6.08 -8.92
CA ALA A 91 4.61 -6.54 -8.15
C ALA A 91 4.62 -6.02 -6.70
N ASN A 92 3.56 -5.35 -6.27
CA ASN A 92 3.48 -4.67 -4.98
C ASN A 92 2.97 -5.62 -3.89
N HIS A 93 3.83 -5.91 -2.90
CA HIS A 93 3.55 -6.76 -1.75
C HIS A 93 3.32 -5.90 -0.51
N GLY A 94 2.12 -6.01 0.09
CA GLY A 94 1.78 -5.38 1.36
C GLY A 94 1.79 -6.39 2.50
N LEU A 95 2.23 -5.97 3.67
CA LEU A 95 2.20 -6.75 4.91
C LEU A 95 1.43 -5.97 5.97
N VAL A 96 0.65 -6.67 6.76
CA VAL A 96 -0.19 -6.08 7.82
C VAL A 96 -0.10 -6.93 9.08
N VAL A 97 0.14 -6.26 10.21
CA VAL A 97 0.04 -6.85 11.55
C VAL A 97 -0.76 -5.91 12.44
N THR A 98 -1.65 -6.45 13.27
CA THR A 98 -2.42 -5.67 14.24
C THR A 98 -2.27 -6.24 15.65
N PRO A 99 -2.17 -5.39 16.68
CA PRO A 99 -2.20 -5.85 18.06
C PRO A 99 -3.61 -6.40 18.45
N ASP A 100 -4.67 -5.85 17.85
CA ASP A 100 -6.06 -6.25 18.12
C ASP A 100 -6.70 -6.92 16.89
N LEU A 101 -6.45 -8.22 16.79
CA LEU A 101 -7.03 -9.05 15.74
C LEU A 101 -8.57 -9.18 15.88
N TYR A 102 -9.09 -9.11 17.11
CA TYR A 102 -10.51 -9.18 17.35
C TYR A 102 -11.25 -7.96 16.78
N TYR A 103 -10.68 -6.77 16.99
CA TYR A 103 -11.18 -5.53 16.40
C TYR A 103 -11.20 -5.61 14.87
N MET A 104 -10.08 -5.95 14.25
CA MET A 104 -9.96 -6.08 12.80
C MET A 104 -10.97 -7.09 12.23
N ARG A 105 -11.14 -8.24 12.88
CA ARG A 105 -12.11 -9.27 12.51
C ARG A 105 -13.55 -8.75 12.56
N ASN A 106 -13.95 -8.11 13.66
CA ASN A 106 -15.31 -7.61 13.82
C ASN A 106 -15.62 -6.51 12.80
N ARG A 107 -14.65 -5.65 12.51
CA ARG A 107 -14.79 -4.59 11.52
C ARG A 107 -14.99 -5.15 10.11
N GLY A 108 -14.21 -6.13 9.73
CA GLY A 108 -14.30 -6.73 8.41
C GLY A 108 -15.55 -7.59 8.23
N ARG A 109 -16.02 -8.31 9.26
CA ARG A 109 -17.32 -9.04 9.20
C ARG A 109 -18.47 -8.08 8.87
N LYS A 110 -18.48 -6.88 9.45
CA LYS A 110 -19.49 -5.85 9.15
C LYS A 110 -19.44 -5.37 7.70
N LYS A 111 -18.31 -5.54 7.03
CA LYS A 111 -18.11 -5.18 5.60
C LYS A 111 -18.28 -6.35 4.63
N GLY A 112 -18.55 -7.57 5.11
CA GLY A 112 -18.68 -8.77 4.27
C GLY A 112 -17.35 -9.27 3.70
N ASP A 113 -16.22 -8.95 4.33
CA ASP A 113 -14.89 -9.35 3.88
C ASP A 113 -14.65 -10.85 4.09
N ARG A 114 -14.53 -11.61 2.98
CA ARG A 114 -14.34 -13.07 3.00
C ARG A 114 -12.98 -13.50 3.58
N SER A 115 -11.95 -12.65 3.53
CA SER A 115 -10.62 -12.98 4.08
C SER A 115 -10.64 -13.19 5.60
N ILE A 116 -11.67 -12.68 6.26
CA ILE A 116 -11.88 -12.78 7.70
C ILE A 116 -12.26 -14.19 8.17
N SER A 117 -12.92 -14.98 7.33
CA SER A 117 -13.22 -16.37 7.67
C SER A 117 -11.92 -17.19 7.83
N MET A 118 -10.93 -16.96 6.96
CA MET A 118 -9.59 -17.58 7.07
C MET A 118 -8.84 -17.11 8.32
N MET A 119 -8.86 -15.80 8.61
CA MET A 119 -8.27 -15.27 9.84
C MET A 119 -8.97 -15.78 11.10
N SER A 120 -10.30 -16.00 11.05
CA SER A 120 -11.06 -16.56 12.17
C SER A 120 -10.68 -18.00 12.48
N ALA A 121 -10.39 -18.81 11.47
CA ALA A 121 -9.89 -20.17 11.65
C ALA A 121 -8.49 -20.21 12.28
N MET A 122 -7.70 -19.14 12.12
CA MET A 122 -6.38 -19.02 12.74
C MET A 122 -6.39 -18.60 14.21
N LEU A 123 -7.52 -18.06 14.70
CA LEU A 123 -7.70 -17.60 16.09
C LEU A 123 -7.97 -18.74 17.07
N GLY A 124 -8.06 -19.98 16.61
CA GLY A 124 -8.31 -21.13 17.47
C GLY A 124 -7.24 -21.29 18.56
N THR A 125 -7.61 -21.08 19.80
CA THR A 125 -7.04 -21.60 21.07
C THR A 125 -5.67 -21.10 21.55
N ALA A 126 -4.82 -20.43 20.78
CA ALA A 126 -3.53 -19.93 21.29
C ALA A 126 -3.65 -18.47 21.71
N LEU A 127 -3.40 -18.18 22.98
CA LEU A 127 -3.30 -16.83 23.54
C LEU A 127 -2.20 -16.04 22.83
N ASP A 128 -2.52 -14.81 22.39
CA ASP A 128 -1.60 -13.80 21.85
C ASP A 128 -0.92 -14.14 20.49
N VAL A 129 -1.55 -14.95 19.64
CA VAL A 129 -1.07 -15.19 18.27
C VAL A 129 -1.51 -14.05 17.35
N LYS A 130 -0.55 -13.43 16.68
CA LYS A 130 -0.73 -12.37 15.68
C LYS A 130 -0.41 -12.92 14.28
N PRO A 131 -1.38 -12.96 13.35
CA PRO A 131 -1.08 -13.29 11.97
C PRO A 131 -0.36 -12.14 11.28
N VAL A 132 0.66 -12.45 10.50
CA VAL A 132 1.17 -11.57 9.45
C VAL A 132 0.30 -11.80 8.22
N VAL A 133 -0.37 -10.76 7.75
CA VAL A 133 -1.27 -10.81 6.60
C VAL A 133 -0.59 -10.20 5.39
N HIS A 134 -0.50 -10.95 4.31
CA HIS A 134 0.00 -10.49 3.01
C HIS A 134 -1.16 -9.96 2.17
N SER A 135 -0.98 -8.78 1.60
CA SER A 135 -1.90 -8.15 0.65
C SER A 135 -1.23 -8.02 -0.71
N HIS A 136 -1.84 -8.60 -1.74
CA HIS A 136 -1.30 -8.61 -3.10
C HIS A 136 -2.41 -8.77 -4.12
N ARG A 137 -2.41 -7.96 -5.17
CA ARG A 137 -3.38 -8.02 -6.30
C ARG A 137 -4.84 -8.08 -5.87
N GLY A 138 -5.20 -7.37 -4.80
CA GLY A 138 -6.58 -7.31 -4.31
C GLY A 138 -6.96 -8.40 -3.32
N GLU A 139 -6.10 -9.39 -3.11
CA GLU A 139 -6.32 -10.46 -2.15
C GLU A 139 -5.52 -10.23 -0.86
N THR A 140 -6.00 -10.82 0.24
CA THR A 140 -5.28 -10.84 1.51
C THR A 140 -5.27 -12.25 2.07
N THR A 141 -4.08 -12.74 2.41
CA THR A 141 -3.86 -14.08 2.95
C THR A 141 -2.94 -14.01 4.17
N PRO A 142 -3.24 -14.76 5.25
CA PRO A 142 -2.30 -14.91 6.34
C PRO A 142 -1.12 -15.79 5.90
N VAL A 143 0.10 -15.30 6.12
CA VAL A 143 1.34 -15.94 5.66
C VAL A 143 2.23 -16.42 6.80
N ALA A 144 2.02 -15.92 8.02
CA ALA A 144 2.69 -16.40 9.23
C ALA A 144 1.80 -16.23 10.46
N LYS A 145 2.10 -17.02 11.50
CA LYS A 145 1.53 -16.92 12.84
C LYS A 145 2.68 -16.67 13.80
N VAL A 146 2.64 -15.55 14.51
CA VAL A 146 3.70 -15.15 15.42
C VAL A 146 3.09 -14.88 16.79
N ARG A 147 3.75 -15.28 17.85
CA ARG A 147 3.31 -14.98 19.22
C ARG A 147 3.80 -13.59 19.62
N GLY A 148 2.89 -12.74 20.03
CA GLY A 148 3.19 -11.36 20.41
C GLY A 148 3.22 -10.39 19.21
N PHE A 149 2.82 -9.14 19.47
CA PHE A 149 2.77 -8.12 18.42
C PHE A 149 4.16 -7.65 18.00
N GLU A 150 5.08 -7.41 18.95
CA GLU A 150 6.44 -6.95 18.64
C GLU A 150 7.21 -7.95 17.79
N GLN A 151 7.11 -9.24 18.09
CA GLN A 151 7.72 -10.31 17.29
C GLN A 151 7.13 -10.41 15.89
N ALA A 152 5.81 -10.15 15.78
CA ALA A 152 5.16 -10.10 14.46
C ALA A 152 5.59 -8.86 13.66
N ALA A 153 5.76 -7.72 14.32
CA ALA A 153 6.32 -6.50 13.72
C ALA A 153 7.77 -6.73 13.29
N GLN A 154 8.60 -7.33 14.15
CA GLN A 154 9.97 -7.70 13.81
C GLN A 154 10.02 -8.57 12.56
N LYS A 155 9.17 -9.60 12.47
CA LYS A 155 9.10 -10.45 11.28
C LYS A 155 8.76 -9.66 10.01
N VAL A 156 7.93 -8.63 10.10
CA VAL A 156 7.63 -7.72 8.99
C VAL A 156 8.89 -6.93 8.60
N PHE A 157 9.60 -6.34 9.56
CA PHE A 157 10.84 -5.60 9.29
C PHE A 157 11.94 -6.49 8.71
N ASP A 158 12.13 -7.70 9.26
CA ASP A 158 13.08 -8.69 8.76
C ASP A 158 12.75 -9.11 7.32
N THR A 159 11.46 -9.25 7.00
CA THR A 159 10.99 -9.56 5.63
C THR A 159 11.34 -8.45 4.66
N LEU A 160 11.13 -7.19 5.04
CA LEU A 160 11.54 -6.05 4.21
C LEU A 160 13.05 -6.03 4.02
N ALA A 161 13.82 -6.12 5.10
CA ALA A 161 15.27 -6.13 5.07
C ALA A 161 15.83 -7.28 4.22
N LEU A 162 15.25 -8.48 4.31
CA LEU A 162 15.59 -9.63 3.46
C LEU A 162 15.42 -9.31 1.97
N ASN A 163 14.28 -8.69 1.59
CA ASN A 163 13.99 -8.38 0.20
C ASN A 163 14.83 -7.21 -0.32
N VAL A 164 15.19 -6.26 0.52
CA VAL A 164 16.13 -5.17 0.19
C VAL A 164 17.51 -5.76 -0.08
N ARG A 165 18.06 -6.58 0.83
CA ARG A 165 19.38 -7.25 0.66
C ARG A 165 19.42 -8.16 -0.56
N ALA A 166 18.35 -8.87 -0.85
CA ALA A 166 18.26 -9.73 -2.03
C ALA A 166 18.25 -8.97 -3.35
N GLY A 167 18.09 -7.65 -3.33
CA GLY A 167 18.04 -6.80 -4.51
C GLY A 167 16.83 -7.06 -5.41
N GLY A 168 16.81 -6.40 -6.58
CA GLY A 168 15.76 -6.57 -7.58
C GLY A 168 14.42 -5.90 -7.22
N LEU A 169 14.42 -4.93 -6.30
CA LEU A 169 13.26 -4.09 -6.06
C LEU A 169 12.94 -3.27 -7.32
N MET A 170 11.68 -3.30 -7.78
CA MET A 170 11.24 -2.48 -8.91
C MET A 170 11.17 -0.99 -8.56
N VAL A 171 10.85 -0.71 -7.30
CA VAL A 171 10.79 0.63 -6.72
C VAL A 171 11.85 0.68 -5.63
N PRO A 172 12.84 1.61 -5.69
CA PRO A 172 13.90 1.70 -4.69
C PRO A 172 13.40 2.39 -3.42
N ALA A 173 12.30 1.89 -2.90
CA ALA A 173 11.67 2.34 -1.66
C ALA A 173 10.94 1.19 -1.00
N VAL A 174 10.88 1.21 0.32
CA VAL A 174 9.94 0.45 1.15
C VAL A 174 9.09 1.43 1.94
N THR A 175 7.86 1.06 2.24
CA THR A 175 6.92 1.95 2.93
C THR A 175 6.44 1.32 4.21
N LEU A 176 6.35 2.13 5.27
CA LEU A 176 5.77 1.79 6.56
C LEU A 176 4.63 2.77 6.88
N SER A 177 3.57 2.27 7.52
CA SER A 177 2.55 3.11 8.10
C SER A 177 2.09 2.49 9.42
N TYR A 178 2.14 3.27 10.49
CA TYR A 178 1.87 2.82 11.85
C TYR A 178 0.67 3.54 12.46
N GLY A 179 -0.18 2.81 13.17
CA GLY A 179 -1.41 3.31 13.80
C GLY A 179 -1.21 3.94 15.18
N GLY A 180 -0.05 4.50 15.44
CA GLY A 180 0.37 5.23 16.65
C GLY A 180 1.43 6.26 16.30
N GLU A 181 2.20 6.72 17.27
CA GLU A 181 3.32 7.63 17.06
C GLU A 181 4.50 6.90 16.42
N LEU A 182 5.24 7.56 15.52
CA LEU A 182 6.37 6.93 14.82
C LEU A 182 7.48 6.48 15.79
N ASP A 183 7.72 7.20 16.88
CA ASP A 183 8.71 6.83 17.89
C ASP A 183 8.39 5.46 18.53
N GLU A 184 7.11 5.11 18.69
CA GLU A 184 6.71 3.78 19.16
C GLU A 184 7.11 2.69 18.15
N MET A 185 6.96 2.96 16.84
CA MET A 185 7.38 2.05 15.78
C MET A 185 8.90 1.93 15.70
N HIS A 186 9.62 3.05 15.84
CA HIS A 186 11.07 3.08 15.82
C HIS A 186 11.71 2.30 16.99
N ALA A 187 11.03 2.24 18.13
CA ALA A 187 11.48 1.46 19.30
C ALA A 187 11.23 -0.06 19.15
N MET A 188 10.52 -0.51 18.11
CA MET A 188 10.23 -1.95 17.93
C MET A 188 11.46 -2.74 17.49
N PRO A 189 11.58 -4.01 17.95
CA PRO A 189 12.65 -4.90 17.50
C PRO A 189 12.70 -5.03 15.97
N GLY A 190 13.89 -4.93 15.39
CA GLY A 190 14.13 -5.07 13.96
C GLY A 190 14.03 -3.79 13.15
N TYR A 191 13.44 -2.70 13.68
CA TYR A 191 13.34 -1.44 12.94
C TYR A 191 14.71 -0.85 12.57
N ASP A 192 15.64 -0.73 13.53
CA ASP A 192 16.99 -0.18 13.29
C ASP A 192 17.76 -0.99 12.23
N ALA A 193 17.61 -2.32 12.27
CA ALA A 193 18.24 -3.22 11.29
C ALA A 193 17.65 -3.01 9.88
N LEU A 194 16.34 -2.79 9.77
CA LEU A 194 15.70 -2.43 8.49
C LEU A 194 16.20 -1.08 8.00
N ALA A 195 16.19 -0.06 8.86
CA ALA A 195 16.63 1.29 8.51
C ALA A 195 18.10 1.33 8.05
N ALA A 196 18.99 0.59 8.74
CA ALA A 196 20.37 0.42 8.31
C ALA A 196 20.46 -0.30 6.96
N THR A 197 19.74 -1.40 6.79
CA THR A 197 19.71 -2.14 5.51
C THR A 197 19.24 -1.26 4.36
N CYS A 198 18.22 -0.44 4.55
CA CYS A 198 17.73 0.47 3.51
C CYS A 198 18.79 1.49 3.12
N ARG A 199 19.50 2.09 4.09
CA ARG A 199 20.60 3.03 3.81
C ARG A 199 21.75 2.36 3.05
N ASP A 200 22.15 1.17 3.48
CA ASP A 200 23.28 0.43 2.88
C ASP A 200 23.02 0.01 1.43
N HIS A 201 21.75 -0.06 1.02
CA HIS A 201 21.33 -0.49 -0.32
C HIS A 201 20.69 0.63 -1.16
N ASP A 202 20.79 1.90 -0.75
CA ASP A 202 20.18 3.06 -1.44
C ASP A 202 18.67 2.90 -1.67
N VAL A 203 17.96 2.29 -0.71
CA VAL A 203 16.51 2.14 -0.70
C VAL A 203 15.90 3.16 0.26
N GLU A 204 14.96 3.97 -0.24
CA GLU A 204 14.28 4.96 0.61
C GLU A 204 13.31 4.26 1.57
N LEU A 205 13.42 4.57 2.87
CA LEU A 205 12.46 4.17 3.89
C LEU A 205 11.42 5.28 4.05
N VAL A 206 10.22 5.05 3.53
CA VAL A 206 9.11 6.02 3.57
C VAL A 206 8.17 5.66 4.70
N GLU A 207 8.00 6.57 5.64
CA GLU A 207 7.24 6.34 6.86
C GLU A 207 6.08 7.31 6.99
N SER A 208 5.00 6.85 7.59
CA SER A 208 3.85 7.70 7.91
C SER A 208 3.09 7.21 9.13
N MET A 209 2.53 8.13 9.88
CA MET A 209 1.43 7.83 10.79
C MET A 209 0.22 7.38 9.96
N MET A 210 -0.46 6.34 10.43
CA MET A 210 -1.66 5.84 9.76
C MET A 210 -2.81 6.83 9.92
N GLY A 211 -3.40 7.21 8.81
CA GLY A 211 -4.57 8.08 8.83
C GLY A 211 -5.79 7.42 9.50
N LEU A 212 -6.74 8.25 9.96
CA LEU A 212 -7.94 7.82 10.70
C LEU A 212 -8.69 6.67 10.01
N THR A 213 -8.81 6.71 8.68
CA THR A 213 -9.48 5.65 7.91
C THR A 213 -8.76 4.30 8.08
N GLY A 214 -7.45 4.29 8.13
CA GLY A 214 -6.65 3.08 8.39
C GLY A 214 -6.91 2.54 9.80
N ILE A 215 -6.78 3.38 10.81
CA ILE A 215 -6.98 3.03 12.22
C ILE A 215 -8.39 2.47 12.47
N ILE A 216 -9.43 3.09 11.89
CA ILE A 216 -10.82 2.60 11.99
C ILE A 216 -10.98 1.19 11.40
N ASN A 217 -10.17 0.80 10.42
CA ASN A 217 -10.31 -0.50 9.76
C ASN A 217 -9.49 -1.61 10.40
N ILE A 218 -8.28 -1.34 10.90
CA ILE A 218 -7.37 -2.37 11.43
C ILE A 218 -6.93 -2.17 12.88
N GLY A 219 -7.36 -1.05 13.51
CA GLY A 219 -7.09 -0.77 14.91
C GLY A 219 -5.89 0.15 15.15
N LYS A 220 -5.87 0.77 16.33
CA LYS A 220 -4.72 1.54 16.83
C LYS A 220 -3.54 0.60 17.04
N GLY A 221 -2.32 1.09 16.80
CA GLY A 221 -1.09 0.33 16.94
C GLY A 221 -0.84 -0.70 15.83
N ALA A 222 -1.68 -0.74 14.79
CA ALA A 222 -1.44 -1.63 13.65
C ALA A 222 -0.25 -1.14 12.81
N LEU A 223 0.61 -2.08 12.39
CA LEU A 223 1.72 -1.86 11.48
C LEU A 223 1.38 -2.37 10.09
N THR A 224 1.61 -1.56 9.09
CA THR A 224 1.55 -1.95 7.68
C THR A 224 2.84 -1.59 6.98
N ALA A 225 3.26 -2.44 6.06
CA ALA A 225 4.52 -2.29 5.34
C ALA A 225 4.36 -2.73 3.89
N ALA A 226 5.24 -2.26 3.00
CA ALA A 226 5.25 -2.74 1.63
C ALA A 226 6.60 -2.60 0.94
N TYR A 227 6.80 -3.46 -0.06
CA TYR A 227 7.88 -3.40 -1.04
C TYR A 227 7.36 -3.83 -2.41
N CYS A 228 8.11 -3.49 -3.45
CA CYS A 228 7.73 -3.81 -4.83
C CYS A 228 8.80 -4.66 -5.50
N LYS A 229 8.49 -5.93 -5.77
CA LYS A 229 9.39 -6.91 -6.40
C LYS A 229 8.60 -7.95 -7.17
N GLU A 230 9.05 -8.31 -8.36
CA GLU A 230 8.42 -9.38 -9.13
C GLU A 230 8.63 -10.75 -8.46
N GLY A 231 7.65 -11.63 -8.58
CA GLY A 231 7.70 -12.98 -8.03
C GLY A 231 6.82 -13.17 -6.79
N PRO A 232 6.94 -14.32 -6.12
CA PRO A 232 6.18 -14.62 -4.91
C PRO A 232 6.70 -13.84 -3.71
N LEU A 233 5.89 -13.79 -2.65
CA LEU A 233 6.32 -13.26 -1.35
C LEU A 233 7.55 -14.05 -0.86
N ASN A 234 8.62 -13.33 -0.54
CA ASN A 234 9.79 -13.87 0.14
C ASN A 234 9.74 -13.42 1.60
N LEU A 235 9.33 -14.32 2.49
CA LEU A 235 9.12 -14.08 3.91
C LEU A 235 10.35 -14.51 4.71
N ALA A 236 10.82 -13.65 5.63
CA ALA A 236 11.92 -13.95 6.55
C ALA A 236 11.56 -15.03 7.56
#